data_c04156b0fd1a6e34c2e12f9a590bed28
#
_entry.id   c04156b0fd1a6e34c2e12f9a590bed28
#
_cell.length_a   1.000
_cell.length_b   1.000
_cell.length_c   1.000
_cell.angle_alpha   90.00
_cell.angle_beta   90.00
_cell.angle_gamma   90.00
#
_symmetry.space_group_name_H-M   'P 1'
#
loop_
_entity.id
_entity.type
_entity.pdbx_description
1 polymer ?
#
loop_
_entity_poly.entity_id
_entity_poly.type
_entity_poly.pdbx_seq_one_letter_code
_entity_poly.pdbx_strand_id
1 'polypeptide(L)'
;MGHLRRSQLRTMWYTKPFNPAGQGCTVCILYRILGHMSFKAPESLSEQIAQHIGDQIITGKLQSKERIQELKVANDLEVSRGSVREALLILESRHLIDILPRRGAMVAEMNRANVRALYETYIILLIALASKVANTWKPGQLDPLIEQLQKMRAIANSTDPEAPERVVKAGFDLMRMAYPLAENPYLEGILEDLQPAIHRAYHMALTVDNNALSYSMTFFGQLLEGWLNVKCRKLRNHLKTTAIIC
;
A
#
# COMPACT_ATOMS: atom_id res chain seq x y z
N MET A 1 45.51 -4.53 25.66
CA MET A 1 45.72 -4.79 24.23
C MET A 1 45.54 -6.30 24.00
N GLY A 2 44.41 -6.76 23.54
CA GLY A 2 44.12 -8.15 23.27
C GLY A 2 43.18 -8.24 22.08
N HIS A 3 43.75 -8.57 20.93
CA HIS A 3 43.01 -8.79 19.67
C HIS A 3 42.14 -10.04 19.78
N LEU A 4 40.83 -9.88 19.81
CA LEU A 4 39.87 -10.97 19.58
C LEU A 4 39.80 -11.28 18.09
N ARG A 5 40.16 -12.52 17.71
CA ARG A 5 40.23 -13.03 16.35
C ARG A 5 38.82 -13.19 15.75
N ARG A 6 38.65 -12.85 14.47
CA ARG A 6 37.41 -12.92 13.64
C ARG A 6 36.78 -14.34 13.51
N SER A 7 37.33 -15.36 14.12
CA SER A 7 36.86 -16.75 14.01
C SER A 7 35.79 -17.17 15.03
N GLN A 8 35.44 -16.32 16.01
CA GLN A 8 34.48 -16.68 17.07
C GLN A 8 33.04 -16.16 16.86
N LEU A 9 32.78 -15.40 15.78
CA LEU A 9 31.45 -14.88 15.47
C LEU A 9 30.61 -15.78 14.54
N ARG A 10 31.12 -16.93 14.14
CA ARG A 10 30.46 -17.82 13.16
C ARG A 10 29.67 -18.97 13.74
N THR A 11 29.64 -19.17 15.08
CA THR A 11 29.04 -20.36 15.74
C THR A 11 27.78 -20.06 16.55
N MET A 12 27.18 -18.86 16.42
CA MET A 12 26.01 -18.49 17.26
C MET A 12 24.65 -18.59 16.57
N TRP A 13 24.59 -19.07 15.31
CA TRP A 13 23.34 -19.08 14.54
C TRP A 13 22.88 -20.45 14.06
N TYR A 14 23.51 -21.55 14.47
CA TYR A 14 23.03 -22.88 14.08
C TYR A 14 23.15 -23.89 15.22
N THR A 15 22.07 -24.67 15.38
CA THR A 15 21.89 -25.91 16.15
C THR A 15 21.48 -25.79 17.62
N LYS A 16 20.15 -25.81 17.85
CA LYS A 16 19.59 -26.73 18.86
C LYS A 16 18.39 -27.47 18.21
N PRO A 17 18.36 -28.80 18.31
CA PRO A 17 17.29 -29.59 17.73
C PRO A 17 16.00 -29.40 18.52
N PHE A 18 14.89 -29.41 17.81
CA PHE A 18 13.52 -29.42 18.31
C PHE A 18 13.32 -30.60 19.25
N ASN A 19 12.96 -30.34 20.52
CA ASN A 19 12.60 -31.36 21.47
C ASN A 19 11.08 -31.57 21.46
N PRO A 20 10.56 -32.75 21.09
CA PRO A 20 9.13 -33.02 21.00
C PRO A 20 8.42 -33.35 22.32
N ALA A 21 9.09 -33.23 23.48
CA ALA A 21 8.47 -33.48 24.79
C ALA A 21 8.06 -32.16 25.45
N GLY A 22 6.78 -31.83 25.36
CA GLY A 22 6.10 -30.63 25.83
C GLY A 22 6.32 -30.23 27.28
N GLN A 23 7.42 -29.57 27.58
CA GLN A 23 7.58 -28.77 28.80
C GLN A 23 7.95 -27.34 28.36
N GLY A 24 6.97 -26.43 28.44
CA GLY A 24 7.11 -25.03 28.05
C GLY A 24 8.18 -24.34 28.89
N CYS A 25 9.22 -23.87 28.21
CA CYS A 25 10.21 -22.99 28.81
C CYS A 25 9.47 -21.73 29.33
N THR A 26 9.67 -21.43 30.61
CA THR A 26 9.07 -20.29 31.34
C THR A 26 9.29 -18.95 30.58
N VAL A 27 10.39 -18.83 29.83
CA VAL A 27 10.69 -17.66 28.97
C VAL A 27 9.76 -17.59 27.76
N CYS A 28 9.38 -18.74 27.16
CA CYS A 28 8.40 -18.77 26.05
C CYS A 28 6.98 -18.49 26.54
N ILE A 29 6.65 -18.85 27.79
CA ILE A 29 5.35 -18.53 28.39
C ILE A 29 5.27 -17.05 28.73
N LEU A 30 6.33 -16.44 29.25
CA LEU A 30 6.43 -14.98 29.48
C LEU A 30 6.37 -14.19 28.18
N TYR A 31 6.96 -14.68 27.08
CA TYR A 31 6.86 -14.05 25.75
C TYR A 31 5.44 -14.14 25.15
N ARG A 32 4.67 -15.13 25.57
CA ARG A 32 3.27 -15.34 25.13
C ARG A 32 2.25 -14.59 26.01
N ILE A 33 2.61 -14.26 27.26
CA ILE A 33 1.78 -13.50 28.21
C ILE A 33 2.03 -11.99 28.09
N LEU A 34 3.25 -11.56 27.71
CA LEU A 34 3.52 -10.21 27.22
C LEU A 34 3.01 -10.11 25.77
N GLY A 35 1.72 -10.46 25.59
CA GLY A 35 1.01 -10.26 24.35
C GLY A 35 1.34 -8.88 23.83
N HIS A 36 1.69 -8.79 22.56
CA HIS A 36 1.91 -7.55 21.82
C HIS A 36 0.94 -6.47 22.31
N MET A 37 1.36 -5.66 23.26
CA MET A 37 0.81 -4.34 23.42
C MET A 37 1.29 -3.60 22.16
N SER A 38 0.53 -3.76 21.08
CA SER A 38 0.67 -2.92 19.89
C SER A 38 0.38 -1.50 20.38
N PHE A 39 1.44 -0.79 20.69
CA PHE A 39 1.36 0.65 20.90
C PHE A 39 1.09 1.26 19.51
N LYS A 40 -0.20 1.36 19.16
CA LYS A 40 -0.63 2.21 18.06
C LYS A 40 -0.51 3.63 18.58
N ALA A 41 0.65 4.25 18.35
CA ALA A 41 0.74 5.69 18.47
C ALA A 41 -0.33 6.31 17.58
N PRO A 42 -1.03 7.36 18.02
CA PRO A 42 -1.87 8.14 17.12
C PRO A 42 -1.01 8.58 15.93
N GLU A 43 -1.62 8.70 14.74
CA GLU A 43 -0.93 9.19 13.55
C GLU A 43 -0.15 10.46 13.89
N SER A 44 1.12 10.48 13.50
CA SER A 44 1.98 11.63 13.76
C SER A 44 1.40 12.88 13.07
N LEU A 45 1.68 14.07 13.60
CA LEU A 45 1.27 15.32 12.96
C LEU A 45 1.80 15.39 11.51
N SER A 46 3.02 14.92 11.26
CA SER A 46 3.63 14.86 9.92
C SER A 46 2.84 13.95 8.98
N GLU A 47 2.31 12.83 9.48
CA GLU A 47 1.46 11.92 8.72
C GLU A 47 0.12 12.57 8.34
N GLN A 48 -0.52 13.27 9.28
CA GLN A 48 -1.77 13.99 9.02
C GLN A 48 -1.58 15.12 7.99
N ILE A 49 -0.46 15.85 8.08
CA ILE A 49 -0.09 16.87 7.08
C ILE A 49 0.14 16.23 5.73
N ALA A 50 0.86 15.09 5.67
CA ALA A 50 1.12 14.35 4.44
C ALA A 50 -0.19 13.86 3.80
N GLN A 51 -1.12 13.33 4.60
CA GLN A 51 -2.43 12.94 4.12
C GLN A 51 -3.20 14.13 3.53
N HIS A 52 -3.24 15.26 4.24
CA HIS A 52 -3.93 16.47 3.78
C HIS A 52 -3.40 17.00 2.44
N ILE A 53 -2.06 17.09 2.29
CA ILE A 53 -1.44 17.52 1.04
C ILE A 53 -1.62 16.44 -0.05
N GLY A 54 -1.47 15.17 0.31
CA GLY A 54 -1.67 14.03 -0.58
C GLY A 54 -3.05 14.01 -1.21
N ASP A 55 -4.09 14.25 -0.43
CA ASP A 55 -5.47 14.34 -0.92
C ASP A 55 -5.65 15.50 -1.93
N GLN A 56 -4.98 16.64 -1.71
CA GLN A 56 -5.00 17.75 -2.66
C GLN A 56 -4.29 17.41 -3.98
N ILE A 57 -3.21 16.61 -3.92
CA ILE A 57 -2.49 16.14 -5.10
C ILE A 57 -3.33 15.09 -5.86
N ILE A 58 -3.91 14.12 -5.15
CA ILE A 58 -4.72 13.04 -5.73
C ILE A 58 -5.95 13.61 -6.42
N THR A 59 -6.66 14.54 -5.78
CA THR A 59 -7.86 15.17 -6.32
C THR A 59 -7.57 16.27 -7.36
N GLY A 60 -6.29 16.55 -7.66
CA GLY A 60 -5.88 17.53 -8.66
C GLY A 60 -6.04 18.99 -8.22
N LYS A 61 -6.28 19.27 -6.93
CA LYS A 61 -6.24 20.64 -6.40
C LYS A 61 -4.84 21.23 -6.47
N LEU A 62 -3.80 20.39 -6.19
CA LEU A 62 -2.41 20.70 -6.49
C LEU A 62 -2.03 20.02 -7.81
N GLN A 63 -1.61 20.82 -8.79
CA GLN A 63 -1.35 20.37 -10.15
C GLN A 63 0.06 19.75 -10.30
N SER A 64 0.24 18.89 -11.32
CA SER A 64 1.57 18.39 -11.70
C SER A 64 2.58 19.52 -11.88
N LYS A 65 3.78 19.36 -11.34
CA LYS A 65 4.87 20.35 -11.35
C LYS A 65 4.58 21.62 -10.52
N GLU A 66 3.48 21.68 -9.80
CA GLU A 66 3.23 22.77 -8.87
C GLU A 66 4.19 22.71 -7.70
N ARG A 67 4.70 23.87 -7.29
CA ARG A 67 5.64 23.98 -6.16
C ARG A 67 4.90 24.04 -4.84
N ILE A 68 5.26 23.17 -3.91
CA ILE A 68 4.74 23.19 -2.54
C ILE A 68 5.64 24.08 -1.69
N GLN A 69 5.08 25.19 -1.19
CA GLN A 69 5.80 26.16 -0.38
C GLN A 69 5.68 25.81 1.11
N GLU A 70 6.76 25.28 1.72
CA GLU A 70 6.80 24.88 3.14
C GLU A 70 6.24 25.94 4.09
N LEU A 71 6.63 27.21 3.87
CA LEU A 71 6.22 28.32 4.76
C LEU A 71 4.71 28.59 4.64
N LYS A 72 4.18 28.54 3.41
CA LYS A 72 2.74 28.73 3.19
C LYS A 72 1.95 27.62 3.88
N VAL A 73 2.33 26.34 3.64
CA VAL A 73 1.69 25.19 4.28
C VAL A 73 1.75 25.28 5.81
N ALA A 74 2.92 25.64 6.36
CA ALA A 74 3.09 25.78 7.79
C ALA A 74 2.16 26.86 8.39
N ASN A 75 2.00 27.99 7.70
CA ASN A 75 1.11 29.06 8.11
C ASN A 75 -0.38 28.67 7.94
N ASP A 76 -0.74 28.07 6.82
CA ASP A 76 -2.13 27.71 6.50
C ASP A 76 -2.68 26.64 7.48
N LEU A 77 -1.81 25.73 7.94
CA LEU A 77 -2.15 24.64 8.86
C LEU A 77 -1.80 24.94 10.33
N GLU A 78 -1.22 26.10 10.62
CA GLU A 78 -0.77 26.51 11.96
C GLU A 78 0.19 25.50 12.62
N VAL A 79 1.12 24.93 11.82
CA VAL A 79 2.07 23.92 12.26
C VAL A 79 3.52 24.37 12.11
N SER A 80 4.47 23.60 12.68
CA SER A 80 5.89 23.89 12.54
C SER A 80 6.40 23.58 11.13
N ARG A 81 7.37 24.34 10.62
CA ARG A 81 8.06 24.05 9.36
C ARG A 81 8.77 22.69 9.37
N GLY A 82 9.23 22.26 10.56
CA GLY A 82 9.83 20.93 10.74
C GLY A 82 8.83 19.81 10.43
N SER A 83 7.62 19.90 10.98
CA SER A 83 6.54 18.93 10.71
C SER A 83 6.14 18.90 9.23
N VAL A 84 6.13 20.06 8.56
CA VAL A 84 5.88 20.12 7.10
C VAL A 84 6.99 19.43 6.31
N ARG A 85 8.27 19.63 6.66
CA ARG A 85 9.38 18.94 5.98
C ARG A 85 9.32 17.43 6.14
N GLU A 86 9.00 16.94 7.33
CA GLU A 86 8.79 15.50 7.55
C GLU A 86 7.63 14.99 6.70
N ALA A 87 6.52 15.72 6.63
CA ALA A 87 5.38 15.38 5.78
C ALA A 87 5.76 15.34 4.28
N LEU A 88 6.62 16.26 3.83
CA LEU A 88 7.12 16.23 2.44
C LEU A 88 8.00 15.01 2.17
N LEU A 89 8.82 14.56 3.12
CA LEU A 89 9.58 13.31 2.96
C LEU A 89 8.66 12.09 2.85
N ILE A 90 7.57 12.06 3.62
CA ILE A 90 6.54 11.02 3.51
C ILE A 90 5.88 11.05 2.13
N LEU A 91 5.55 12.22 1.61
CA LEU A 91 4.94 12.37 0.28
C LEU A 91 5.92 11.99 -0.85
N GLU A 92 7.21 12.23 -0.69
CA GLU A 92 8.25 11.80 -1.63
C GLU A 92 8.37 10.27 -1.64
N SER A 93 8.40 9.60 -0.48
CA SER A 93 8.41 8.13 -0.41
C SER A 93 7.15 7.51 -1.04
N ARG A 94 6.03 8.23 -1.03
CA ARG A 94 4.76 7.85 -1.67
C ARG A 94 4.66 8.25 -3.15
N HIS A 95 5.73 8.73 -3.74
CA HIS A 95 5.81 9.13 -5.15
C HIS A 95 4.77 10.19 -5.58
N LEU A 96 4.31 11.02 -4.64
CA LEU A 96 3.38 12.12 -4.93
C LEU A 96 4.10 13.42 -5.25
N ILE A 97 5.32 13.59 -4.77
CA ILE A 97 6.18 14.76 -5.00
C ILE A 97 7.62 14.34 -5.30
N ASP A 98 8.37 15.29 -5.87
CA ASP A 98 9.82 15.22 -6.03
C ASP A 98 10.47 16.34 -5.22
N ILE A 99 11.47 16.06 -4.38
CA ILE A 99 12.26 17.06 -3.67
C ILE A 99 13.52 17.37 -4.48
N LEU A 100 13.48 18.49 -5.19
CA LEU A 100 14.55 18.87 -6.12
C LEU A 100 15.56 19.84 -5.46
N PRO A 101 16.88 19.63 -5.66
CA PRO A 101 17.91 20.55 -5.17
C PRO A 101 17.63 21.98 -5.61
N ARG A 102 17.67 22.95 -4.67
CA ARG A 102 17.45 24.39 -4.89
C ARG A 102 16.03 24.79 -5.35
N ARG A 103 15.16 23.83 -5.73
CA ARG A 103 13.78 24.09 -6.18
C ARG A 103 12.73 23.76 -5.10
N GLY A 104 13.11 22.92 -4.13
CA GLY A 104 12.20 22.44 -3.07
C GLY A 104 11.26 21.35 -3.56
N ALA A 105 10.17 21.17 -2.86
CA ALA A 105 9.17 20.14 -3.14
C ALA A 105 8.26 20.58 -4.31
N MET A 106 8.07 19.67 -5.26
CA MET A 106 7.20 19.86 -6.43
C MET A 106 6.31 18.64 -6.61
N VAL A 107 5.06 18.84 -6.98
CA VAL A 107 4.15 17.73 -7.30
C VAL A 107 4.70 16.92 -8.48
N ALA A 108 4.83 15.61 -8.29
CA ALA A 108 5.39 14.69 -9.29
C ALA A 108 4.62 14.74 -10.61
N GLU A 109 5.34 14.60 -11.72
CA GLU A 109 4.73 14.62 -13.04
C GLU A 109 4.02 13.31 -13.37
N MET A 110 2.75 13.38 -13.71
CA MET A 110 1.93 12.26 -14.16
C MET A 110 1.72 12.31 -15.69
N ASN A 111 2.84 12.21 -16.44
CA ASN A 111 2.75 12.03 -17.88
C ASN A 111 2.51 10.55 -18.24
N ARG A 112 2.16 10.31 -19.51
CA ARG A 112 1.81 8.96 -20.00
C ARG A 112 2.92 7.92 -19.78
N ALA A 113 4.20 8.31 -19.87
CA ALA A 113 5.32 7.41 -19.66
C ALA A 113 5.45 7.01 -18.19
N ASN A 114 5.34 8.00 -17.28
CA ASN A 114 5.41 7.78 -15.83
C ASN A 114 4.24 6.92 -15.33
N VAL A 115 3.02 7.20 -15.80
CA VAL A 115 1.83 6.40 -15.46
C VAL A 115 2.02 4.95 -15.92
N ARG A 116 2.51 4.74 -17.15
CA ARG A 116 2.79 3.39 -17.67
C ARG A 116 3.81 2.66 -16.80
N ALA A 117 4.96 3.28 -16.51
CA ALA A 117 6.01 2.67 -15.68
C ALA A 117 5.51 2.33 -14.26
N LEU A 118 4.70 3.22 -13.66
CA LEU A 118 4.07 3.00 -12.37
C LEU A 118 3.17 1.76 -12.39
N TYR A 119 2.28 1.65 -13.38
CA TYR A 119 1.39 0.49 -13.51
C TYR A 119 2.12 -0.80 -13.83
N GLU A 120 3.14 -0.79 -14.70
CA GLU A 120 3.97 -1.95 -14.99
C GLU A 120 4.62 -2.50 -13.70
N THR A 121 5.17 -1.63 -12.88
CA THR A 121 5.75 -1.99 -11.57
C THR A 121 4.68 -2.54 -10.62
N TYR A 122 3.58 -1.82 -10.48
CA TYR A 122 2.48 -2.21 -9.59
C TYR A 122 1.90 -3.58 -9.93
N ILE A 123 1.74 -3.90 -11.22
CA ILE A 123 1.25 -5.20 -11.68
C ILE A 123 2.20 -6.34 -11.29
N ILE A 124 3.51 -6.13 -11.39
CA ILE A 124 4.50 -7.13 -10.96
C ILE A 124 4.30 -7.44 -9.47
N LEU A 125 4.14 -6.41 -8.65
CA LEU A 125 3.91 -6.55 -7.21
C LEU A 125 2.56 -7.22 -6.91
N LEU A 126 1.50 -6.86 -7.64
CA LEU A 126 0.18 -7.50 -7.49
C LEU A 126 0.20 -8.99 -7.89
N ILE A 127 0.97 -9.37 -8.92
CA ILE A 127 1.16 -10.78 -9.29
C ILE A 127 1.89 -11.52 -8.16
N ALA A 128 2.91 -10.91 -7.55
CA ALA A 128 3.61 -11.48 -6.41
C ALA A 128 2.69 -11.64 -5.20
N LEU A 129 1.90 -10.59 -4.87
CA LEU A 129 0.89 -10.63 -3.81
C LEU A 129 -0.13 -11.75 -4.06
N ALA A 130 -0.74 -11.78 -5.25
CA ALA A 130 -1.76 -12.76 -5.60
C ALA A 130 -1.25 -14.18 -5.52
N SER A 131 -0.01 -14.41 -5.99
CA SER A 131 0.62 -15.74 -5.93
C SER A 131 0.90 -16.18 -4.49
N LYS A 132 1.33 -15.25 -3.63
CA LYS A 132 1.57 -15.56 -2.22
C LYS A 132 0.25 -15.83 -1.48
N VAL A 133 -0.73 -14.94 -1.58
CA VAL A 133 -2.04 -15.12 -0.95
C VAL A 133 -2.66 -16.45 -1.36
N ALA A 134 -2.64 -16.81 -2.65
CA ALA A 134 -3.17 -18.08 -3.13
C ALA A 134 -2.56 -19.32 -2.45
N ASN A 135 -1.31 -19.22 -1.97
CA ASN A 135 -0.59 -20.30 -1.32
C ASN A 135 -0.62 -20.26 0.22
N THR A 136 -0.93 -19.11 0.81
CA THR A 136 -0.82 -18.89 2.27
C THR A 136 -2.15 -18.77 2.98
N TRP A 137 -3.23 -18.35 2.29
CA TRP A 137 -4.51 -18.10 2.93
C TRP A 137 -5.11 -19.33 3.61
N LYS A 138 -5.81 -19.13 4.71
CA LYS A 138 -6.50 -20.16 5.50
C LYS A 138 -8.01 -19.94 5.44
N PRO A 139 -8.83 -21.00 5.63
CA PRO A 139 -10.31 -20.86 5.67
C PRO A 139 -10.74 -19.74 6.62
N GLY A 140 -11.65 -18.89 6.15
CA GLY A 140 -12.16 -17.73 6.88
C GLY A 140 -11.35 -16.43 6.68
N GLN A 141 -10.10 -16.47 6.23
CA GLN A 141 -9.30 -15.26 6.03
C GLN A 141 -9.72 -14.40 4.83
N LEU A 142 -10.37 -15.01 3.84
CA LEU A 142 -10.89 -14.27 2.68
C LEU A 142 -12.31 -13.72 2.90
N ASP A 143 -13.00 -14.11 3.96
CA ASP A 143 -14.38 -13.68 4.21
C ASP A 143 -14.52 -12.15 4.33
N PRO A 144 -13.62 -11.42 5.05
CA PRO A 144 -13.69 -9.97 5.09
C PRO A 144 -13.47 -9.30 3.72
N LEU A 145 -12.66 -9.90 2.84
CA LEU A 145 -12.43 -9.38 1.49
C LEU A 145 -13.67 -9.59 0.60
N ILE A 146 -14.36 -10.73 0.77
CA ILE A 146 -15.62 -11.01 0.08
C ILE A 146 -16.69 -10.01 0.50
N GLU A 147 -16.82 -9.75 1.81
CA GLU A 147 -17.75 -8.73 2.32
C GLU A 147 -17.42 -7.33 1.79
N GLN A 148 -16.15 -6.96 1.75
CA GLN A 148 -15.71 -5.68 1.20
C GLN A 148 -16.06 -5.56 -0.29
N LEU A 149 -15.86 -6.62 -1.09
CA LEU A 149 -16.25 -6.63 -2.49
C LEU A 149 -17.78 -6.49 -2.66
N GLN A 150 -18.59 -7.10 -1.79
CA GLN A 150 -20.03 -6.95 -1.81
C GLN A 150 -20.46 -5.50 -1.52
N LYS A 151 -19.82 -4.85 -0.54
CA LYS A 151 -20.00 -3.41 -0.26
C LYS A 151 -19.65 -2.55 -1.47
N MET A 152 -18.52 -2.82 -2.12
CA MET A 152 -18.10 -2.12 -3.34
C MET A 152 -19.14 -2.27 -4.46
N ARG A 153 -19.69 -3.48 -4.67
CA ARG A 153 -20.74 -3.71 -5.65
C ARG A 153 -22.03 -2.94 -5.33
N ALA A 154 -22.41 -2.85 -4.06
CA ALA A 154 -23.56 -2.06 -3.64
C ALA A 154 -23.38 -0.57 -3.92
N ILE A 155 -22.17 -0.03 -3.66
CA ILE A 155 -21.82 1.36 -3.96
C ILE A 155 -21.83 1.59 -5.48
N ALA A 156 -21.23 0.70 -6.27
CA ALA A 156 -21.15 0.81 -7.73
C ALA A 156 -22.52 0.82 -8.42
N ASN A 157 -23.51 0.15 -7.82
CA ASN A 157 -24.90 0.09 -8.32
C ASN A 157 -25.79 1.21 -7.76
N SER A 158 -25.25 2.09 -6.92
CA SER A 158 -26.01 3.23 -6.39
C SER A 158 -26.11 4.37 -7.41
N THR A 159 -27.08 5.25 -7.21
CA THR A 159 -27.22 6.50 -8.01
C THR A 159 -26.44 7.66 -7.41
N ASP A 160 -25.58 7.40 -6.43
CA ASP A 160 -24.74 8.41 -5.77
C ASP A 160 -23.71 8.97 -6.77
N PRO A 161 -23.67 10.28 -7.02
CA PRO A 161 -22.65 10.88 -7.89
C PRO A 161 -21.21 10.62 -7.44
N GLU A 162 -20.98 10.40 -6.14
CA GLU A 162 -19.66 10.10 -5.57
C GLU A 162 -19.33 8.60 -5.58
N ALA A 163 -20.23 7.75 -6.09
CA ALA A 163 -20.01 6.30 -6.12
C ALA A 163 -18.67 5.89 -6.76
N PRO A 164 -18.23 6.48 -7.89
CA PRO A 164 -16.95 6.12 -8.50
C PRO A 164 -15.75 6.30 -7.55
N GLU A 165 -15.65 7.46 -6.91
CA GLU A 165 -14.59 7.76 -5.94
C GLU A 165 -14.64 6.81 -4.73
N ARG A 166 -15.83 6.57 -4.20
CA ARG A 166 -16.04 5.67 -3.05
C ARG A 166 -15.69 4.20 -3.38
N VAL A 167 -15.96 3.74 -4.61
CA VAL A 167 -15.56 2.40 -5.05
C VAL A 167 -14.05 2.29 -5.17
N VAL A 168 -13.38 3.30 -5.72
CA VAL A 168 -11.91 3.33 -5.80
C VAL A 168 -11.29 3.27 -4.41
N LYS A 169 -11.75 4.10 -3.48
CA LYS A 169 -11.28 4.07 -2.08
C LYS A 169 -11.51 2.70 -1.44
N ALA A 170 -12.70 2.14 -1.58
CA ALA A 170 -13.03 0.81 -1.05
C ALA A 170 -12.18 -0.31 -1.69
N GLY A 171 -11.78 -0.16 -2.96
CA GLY A 171 -10.84 -1.05 -3.64
C GLY A 171 -9.44 -1.02 -3.03
N PHE A 172 -8.92 0.16 -2.72
CA PHE A 172 -7.66 0.29 -2.00
C PHE A 172 -7.73 -0.29 -0.58
N ASP A 173 -8.86 -0.11 0.12
CA ASP A 173 -9.08 -0.74 1.43
C ASP A 173 -9.08 -2.27 1.32
N LEU A 174 -9.72 -2.83 0.29
CA LEU A 174 -9.70 -4.27 0.01
C LEU A 174 -8.27 -4.77 -0.21
N MET A 175 -7.46 -4.03 -0.98
CA MET A 175 -6.05 -4.40 -1.21
C MET A 175 -5.25 -4.38 0.09
N ARG A 176 -5.39 -3.35 0.93
CA ARG A 176 -4.74 -3.28 2.25
C ARG A 176 -5.11 -4.46 3.15
N MET A 177 -6.36 -4.92 3.12
CA MET A 177 -6.78 -6.12 3.85
C MET A 177 -6.11 -7.40 3.32
N ALA A 178 -5.72 -7.43 2.04
CA ALA A 178 -5.06 -8.56 1.41
C ALA A 178 -3.54 -8.62 1.67
N TYR A 179 -2.87 -7.48 1.92
CA TYR A 179 -1.42 -7.43 2.06
C TYR A 179 -0.88 -8.35 3.16
N PRO A 180 -1.41 -8.35 4.40
CA PRO A 180 -0.93 -9.22 5.47
C PRO A 180 -1.05 -10.71 5.15
N LEU A 181 -2.01 -11.11 4.30
CA LEU A 181 -2.21 -12.50 3.91
C LEU A 181 -1.05 -13.07 3.08
N ALA A 182 -0.22 -12.20 2.50
CA ALA A 182 0.98 -12.61 1.77
C ALA A 182 2.15 -13.01 2.70
N GLU A 183 2.05 -12.73 4.01
CA GLU A 183 3.11 -12.99 4.99
C GLU A 183 4.48 -12.45 4.53
N ASN A 184 4.50 -11.26 3.90
CA ASN A 184 5.70 -10.62 3.38
C ASN A 184 5.68 -9.10 3.65
N PRO A 185 6.27 -8.64 4.77
CA PRO A 185 6.23 -7.24 5.18
C PRO A 185 6.93 -6.28 4.21
N TYR A 186 7.91 -6.77 3.44
CA TYR A 186 8.59 -5.94 2.43
C TYR A 186 7.67 -5.68 1.22
N LEU A 187 6.93 -6.69 0.77
CA LEU A 187 5.96 -6.55 -0.30
C LEU A 187 4.81 -5.63 0.12
N GLU A 188 4.33 -5.78 1.35
CA GLU A 188 3.31 -4.94 1.97
C GLU A 188 3.75 -3.48 1.98
N GLY A 189 4.92 -3.16 2.55
CA GLY A 189 5.43 -1.80 2.63
C GLY A 189 5.59 -1.14 1.26
N ILE A 190 6.14 -1.85 0.26
CA ILE A 190 6.27 -1.30 -1.10
C ILE A 190 4.90 -1.01 -1.74
N LEU A 191 3.91 -1.90 -1.53
CA LEU A 191 2.56 -1.70 -2.06
C LEU A 191 1.85 -0.54 -1.38
N GLU A 192 2.04 -0.35 -0.07
CA GLU A 192 1.52 0.79 0.68
C GLU A 192 2.14 2.11 0.20
N ASP A 193 3.45 2.17 -0.02
CA ASP A 193 4.14 3.36 -0.52
C ASP A 193 3.70 3.75 -1.93
N LEU A 194 3.42 2.77 -2.81
CA LEU A 194 2.95 3.04 -4.17
C LEU A 194 1.46 3.39 -4.25
N GLN A 195 0.66 3.00 -3.26
CA GLN A 195 -0.79 3.14 -3.30
C GLN A 195 -1.27 4.57 -3.58
N PRO A 196 -0.72 5.64 -2.97
CA PRO A 196 -1.16 7.02 -3.23
C PRO A 196 -0.92 7.46 -4.67
N ALA A 197 0.22 7.08 -5.28
CA ALA A 197 0.51 7.39 -6.68
C ALA A 197 -0.44 6.64 -7.64
N ILE A 198 -0.74 5.38 -7.35
CA ILE A 198 -1.75 4.60 -8.10
C ILE A 198 -3.15 5.23 -7.93
N HIS A 199 -3.52 5.66 -6.72
CA HIS A 199 -4.80 6.34 -6.47
C HIS A 199 -4.93 7.62 -7.31
N ARG A 200 -3.86 8.42 -7.36
CA ARG A 200 -3.81 9.63 -8.20
C ARG A 200 -4.00 9.30 -9.68
N ALA A 201 -3.30 8.28 -10.21
CA ALA A 201 -3.46 7.84 -11.59
C ALA A 201 -4.89 7.36 -11.87
N TYR A 202 -5.49 6.65 -10.91
CA TYR A 202 -6.87 6.18 -10.99
C TYR A 202 -7.88 7.32 -11.00
N HIS A 203 -7.71 8.32 -10.12
CA HIS A 203 -8.56 9.51 -10.08
C HIS A 203 -8.53 10.26 -11.42
N MET A 204 -7.34 10.38 -12.03
CA MET A 204 -7.22 10.97 -13.37
C MET A 204 -7.93 10.12 -14.43
N ALA A 205 -7.87 8.80 -14.36
CA ALA A 205 -8.55 7.92 -15.32
C ALA A 205 -10.08 8.04 -15.22
N LEU A 206 -10.65 8.18 -14.03
CA LEU A 206 -12.09 8.37 -13.82
C LEU A 206 -12.63 9.64 -14.50
N THR A 207 -11.80 10.67 -14.65
CA THR A 207 -12.22 11.91 -15.33
C THR A 207 -12.24 11.79 -16.86
N VAL A 208 -11.62 10.74 -17.42
CA VAL A 208 -11.45 10.56 -18.87
C VAL A 208 -12.24 9.35 -19.39
N ASP A 209 -12.34 8.27 -18.62
CA ASP A 209 -12.97 7.01 -19.05
C ASP A 209 -14.13 6.60 -18.14
N ASN A 210 -15.34 6.65 -18.68
CA ASN A 210 -16.57 6.23 -17.99
C ASN A 210 -16.60 4.73 -17.63
N ASN A 211 -15.73 3.90 -18.23
CA ASN A 211 -15.66 2.47 -17.99
C ASN A 211 -14.64 2.10 -16.88
N ALA A 212 -13.84 3.05 -16.40
CA ALA A 212 -12.79 2.79 -15.41
C ALA A 212 -13.33 2.07 -14.15
N LEU A 213 -14.53 2.44 -13.70
CA LEU A 213 -15.21 1.80 -12.58
C LEU A 213 -15.55 0.32 -12.86
N SER A 214 -16.07 0.02 -14.05
CA SER A 214 -16.43 -1.35 -14.45
C SER A 214 -15.20 -2.25 -14.53
N TYR A 215 -14.09 -1.74 -15.05
CA TYR A 215 -12.82 -2.46 -15.09
C TYR A 215 -12.30 -2.78 -13.69
N SER A 216 -12.40 -1.83 -12.77
CA SER A 216 -12.00 -2.03 -11.37
C SER A 216 -12.81 -3.13 -10.69
N MET A 217 -14.13 -3.09 -10.84
CA MET A 217 -15.02 -4.09 -10.25
C MET A 217 -14.75 -5.50 -10.82
N THR A 218 -14.49 -5.57 -12.13
CA THR A 218 -14.10 -6.82 -12.80
C THR A 218 -12.77 -7.33 -12.27
N PHE A 219 -11.78 -6.46 -12.12
CA PHE A 219 -10.46 -6.80 -11.58
C PHE A 219 -10.57 -7.40 -10.18
N PHE A 220 -11.22 -6.72 -9.23
CA PHE A 220 -11.34 -7.21 -7.85
C PHE A 220 -12.15 -8.51 -7.76
N GLY A 221 -13.20 -8.66 -8.56
CA GLY A 221 -13.98 -9.90 -8.66
C GLY A 221 -13.10 -11.08 -9.10
N GLN A 222 -12.33 -10.91 -10.16
CA GLN A 222 -11.45 -11.95 -10.70
C GLN A 222 -10.26 -12.23 -9.79
N LEU A 223 -9.75 -11.24 -9.07
CA LEU A 223 -8.68 -11.41 -8.09
C LEU A 223 -9.13 -12.35 -6.96
N LEU A 224 -10.30 -12.10 -6.35
CA LEU A 224 -10.87 -12.96 -5.32
C LEU A 224 -11.23 -14.36 -5.84
N GLU A 225 -11.82 -14.45 -7.02
CA GLU A 225 -12.10 -15.74 -7.67
C GLU A 225 -10.81 -16.54 -7.92
N GLY A 226 -9.73 -15.85 -8.34
CA GLY A 226 -8.42 -16.44 -8.51
C GLY A 226 -7.85 -17.03 -7.22
N TRP A 227 -7.99 -16.32 -6.10
CA TRP A 227 -7.57 -16.81 -4.78
C TRP A 227 -8.40 -18.01 -4.33
N LEU A 228 -9.71 -17.95 -4.45
CA LEU A 228 -10.62 -19.03 -4.08
C LEU A 228 -10.37 -20.30 -4.92
N ASN A 229 -10.07 -20.15 -6.19
CA ASN A 229 -9.88 -21.26 -7.13
C ASN A 229 -8.41 -21.73 -7.29
N VAL A 230 -7.44 -21.10 -6.62
CA VAL A 230 -5.99 -21.37 -6.71
C VAL A 230 -5.47 -21.32 -8.17
N LYS A 231 -6.09 -20.57 -9.06
CA LYS A 231 -5.75 -20.50 -10.48
C LYS A 231 -4.88 -19.29 -10.84
N CYS A 232 -3.69 -19.15 -10.20
CA CYS A 232 -2.73 -18.06 -10.44
C CYS A 232 -2.39 -17.80 -11.93
N ARG A 233 -2.50 -18.79 -12.80
CA ARG A 233 -2.16 -18.64 -14.23
C ARG A 233 -3.14 -17.75 -15.00
N LYS A 234 -4.44 -17.81 -14.67
CA LYS A 234 -5.47 -16.94 -15.27
C LYS A 234 -5.35 -15.49 -14.78
N LEU A 235 -5.02 -15.31 -13.52
CA LEU A 235 -4.83 -14.00 -12.89
C LEU A 235 -3.70 -13.20 -13.56
N ARG A 236 -2.57 -13.85 -13.83
CA ARG A 236 -1.40 -13.22 -14.49
C ARG A 236 -1.75 -12.63 -15.86
N ASN A 237 -2.56 -13.35 -16.64
CA ASN A 237 -2.94 -12.88 -17.97
C ASN A 237 -3.91 -11.71 -17.90
N HIS A 238 -4.83 -11.72 -16.93
CA HIS A 238 -5.79 -10.64 -16.76
C HIS A 238 -5.16 -9.35 -16.26
N LEU A 239 -4.26 -9.42 -15.27
CA LEU A 239 -3.52 -8.25 -14.77
C LEU A 239 -2.75 -7.55 -15.89
N LYS A 240 -2.16 -8.32 -16.83
CA LYS A 240 -1.50 -7.77 -18.02
C LYS A 240 -2.45 -7.03 -18.96
N THR A 241 -3.67 -7.53 -19.11
CA THR A 241 -4.68 -6.92 -20.01
C THR A 241 -5.22 -5.60 -19.45
N THR A 242 -5.42 -5.52 -18.13
CA THR A 242 -5.91 -4.29 -17.48
C THR A 242 -4.88 -3.15 -17.52
N ALA A 243 -3.59 -3.48 -17.54
CA ALA A 243 -2.51 -2.49 -17.63
C ALA A 243 -2.33 -1.87 -19.04
N ILE A 244 -2.92 -2.47 -20.06
CA ILE A 244 -2.83 -1.98 -21.44
C ILE A 244 -3.86 -0.86 -21.70
N ILE A 245 -4.81 -0.66 -20.79
CA ILE A 245 -5.93 0.29 -20.95
C ILE A 245 -5.62 1.67 -20.35
N CYS A 246 -4.45 1.85 -19.70
CA CYS A 246 -4.00 3.17 -19.23
C CYS A 246 -2.99 3.83 -20.18
#